data_d6bb0575e07e1265e330778fd2da950a
#
_entry.id   d6bb0575e07e1265e330778fd2da950a
#
_cell.length_a   1.000
_cell.length_b   1.000
_cell.length_c   1.000
_cell.angle_alpha   90.00
_cell.angle_beta   90.00
_cell.angle_gamma   90.00
#
_symmetry.space_group_name_H-M   'P 1'
#
loop_
_entity.id
_entity.type
_entity.pdbx_description
1 polymer ?
#
loop_
_entity_poly.entity_id
_entity_poly.type
_entity_poly.pdbx_seq_one_letter_code
_entity_poly.pdbx_strand_id
1 'polypeptide(L)'
;KLTFGNFGIVLPIKVDDSWLKYVQFSVGINRLKTFSNNIAMSRDILNNSFVDQVVMNDIIEYQDIENEFIRAGVVDLDTNTLTISSLFEAGTFNQFQRIQYSGSVNEFSLSWSANIRDILYFGVTTGIPFADMTTLTTLTESKIDINGEEVASYVHTTQQDLVCAGVNLKLGAIFKPIS
;
A
#
# COMPACT_ATOMS: atom_id res chain seq x y z
N LYS A 1 8.35 17.84 -6.62
CA LYS A 1 8.90 16.46 -6.51
C LYS A 1 9.15 15.97 -7.92
N LEU A 2 10.44 15.76 -8.30
CA LEU A 2 10.80 15.14 -9.57
C LEU A 2 10.44 13.66 -9.51
N THR A 3 9.68 13.19 -10.49
CA THR A 3 9.24 11.79 -10.55
C THR A 3 9.68 11.23 -11.90
N PHE A 4 10.56 10.25 -11.89
CA PHE A 4 10.98 9.54 -13.10
C PHE A 4 9.94 8.46 -13.43
N GLY A 5 9.46 8.43 -14.68
CA GLY A 5 8.58 7.39 -15.16
C GLY A 5 9.33 6.12 -15.52
N ASN A 6 10.36 6.27 -16.35
CA ASN A 6 11.23 5.17 -16.76
C ASN A 6 12.60 5.72 -17.17
N PHE A 7 13.59 4.87 -17.06
CA PHE A 7 14.95 5.11 -17.60
C PHE A 7 15.50 3.78 -18.07
N GLY A 8 16.15 3.76 -19.23
CA GLY A 8 16.76 2.55 -19.74
C GLY A 8 17.84 2.83 -20.78
N ILE A 9 18.70 1.85 -20.96
CA ILE A 9 19.77 1.83 -21.96
C ILE A 9 19.59 0.60 -22.83
N VAL A 10 19.71 0.76 -24.13
CA VAL A 10 19.67 -0.30 -25.13
C VAL A 10 20.98 -0.33 -25.88
N LEU A 11 21.60 -1.50 -25.96
CA LEU A 11 22.86 -1.76 -26.65
C LEU A 11 22.59 -2.69 -27.85
N PRO A 12 22.39 -2.16 -29.07
CA PRO A 12 22.29 -2.97 -30.27
C PRO A 12 23.71 -3.41 -30.73
N ILE A 13 23.84 -4.69 -31.00
CA ILE A 13 25.06 -5.30 -31.56
C ILE A 13 24.71 -5.85 -32.91
N LYS A 14 25.37 -5.33 -33.96
CA LYS A 14 25.25 -5.87 -35.28
C LYS A 14 26.10 -7.15 -35.38
N VAL A 15 25.53 -8.21 -35.92
CA VAL A 15 26.20 -9.49 -36.13
C VAL A 15 26.33 -9.69 -37.65
N ASP A 16 27.56 -9.88 -38.13
CA ASP A 16 27.79 -10.10 -39.55
C ASP A 16 27.61 -11.57 -39.94
N ASP A 17 26.47 -12.15 -39.55
CA ASP A 17 26.16 -13.54 -39.91
C ASP A 17 24.96 -13.57 -40.88
N SER A 18 24.89 -14.63 -41.67
CA SER A 18 23.86 -14.77 -42.73
C SER A 18 22.45 -14.88 -42.20
N TRP A 19 22.27 -15.36 -40.98
CA TRP A 19 20.96 -15.62 -40.36
C TRP A 19 20.63 -14.71 -39.20
N LEU A 20 21.60 -14.26 -38.43
CA LEU A 20 21.44 -13.37 -37.29
C LEU A 20 21.91 -11.95 -37.64
N LYS A 21 21.00 -10.99 -37.66
CA LYS A 21 21.32 -9.61 -38.08
C LYS A 21 21.73 -8.72 -36.91
N TYR A 22 20.96 -8.79 -35.82
CA TYR A 22 21.16 -7.98 -34.63
C TYR A 22 20.83 -8.77 -33.36
N VAL A 23 21.61 -8.50 -32.34
CA VAL A 23 21.32 -8.87 -30.95
C VAL A 23 21.24 -7.58 -30.15
N GLN A 24 20.30 -7.48 -29.26
CA GLN A 24 20.15 -6.31 -28.41
C GLN A 24 20.08 -6.73 -26.95
N PHE A 25 20.76 -5.97 -26.13
CA PHE A 25 20.66 -6.04 -24.68
C PHE A 25 20.10 -4.72 -24.16
N SER A 26 19.22 -4.79 -23.20
CA SER A 26 18.75 -3.59 -22.53
C SER A 26 18.64 -3.78 -21.03
N VAL A 27 18.85 -2.69 -20.32
CA VAL A 27 18.65 -2.57 -18.88
C VAL A 27 17.81 -1.33 -18.61
N GLY A 28 16.87 -1.44 -17.71
CA GLY A 28 16.00 -0.32 -17.39
C GLY A 28 15.36 -0.41 -16.01
N ILE A 29 14.90 0.74 -15.55
CA ILE A 29 14.03 0.89 -14.39
C ILE A 29 12.76 1.55 -14.85
N ASN A 30 11.63 0.90 -14.58
CA ASN A 30 10.30 1.39 -14.94
C ASN A 30 9.48 1.61 -13.67
N ARG A 31 8.81 2.72 -13.59
CA ARG A 31 7.78 2.94 -12.57
C ARG A 31 6.47 2.38 -13.09
N LEU A 32 5.99 1.29 -12.49
CA LEU A 32 4.76 0.62 -12.90
C LEU A 32 3.53 1.31 -12.33
N LYS A 33 3.61 1.78 -11.08
CA LYS A 33 2.50 2.44 -10.40
C LYS A 33 3.00 3.38 -9.30
N THR A 34 2.26 4.45 -9.07
CA THR A 34 2.43 5.33 -7.91
C THR A 34 1.15 5.30 -7.11
N PHE A 35 1.26 5.09 -5.81
CA PHE A 35 0.15 5.22 -4.87
C PHE A 35 0.22 6.62 -4.27
N SER A 36 -0.82 7.40 -4.44
CA SER A 36 -0.98 8.72 -3.82
C SER A 36 -2.47 8.99 -3.79
N ASN A 37 -3.12 8.54 -2.72
CA ASN A 37 -4.54 8.73 -2.54
C ASN A 37 -4.81 9.17 -1.11
N ASN A 38 -5.85 9.98 -0.93
CA ASN A 38 -6.30 10.45 0.36
C ASN A 38 -7.83 10.35 0.35
N ILE A 39 -8.35 9.48 1.19
CA ILE A 39 -9.77 9.24 1.36
C ILE A 39 -10.14 9.77 2.74
N ALA A 40 -11.18 10.61 2.80
CA ALA A 40 -11.73 11.10 4.06
C ALA A 40 -13.23 10.81 4.08
N MET A 41 -13.70 10.34 5.22
CA MET A 41 -15.12 10.07 5.46
C MET A 41 -15.50 10.52 6.87
N SER A 42 -16.73 10.97 7.02
CA SER A 42 -17.30 11.35 8.31
C SER A 42 -18.68 10.76 8.44
N ARG A 43 -19.03 10.34 9.64
CA ARG A 43 -20.38 9.85 9.98
C ARG A 43 -20.68 10.09 11.45
N ASP A 44 -21.97 10.22 11.75
CA ASP A 44 -22.49 10.20 13.11
C ASP A 44 -23.01 8.80 13.44
N ILE A 45 -22.66 8.29 14.60
CA ILE A 45 -23.05 6.96 15.06
C ILE A 45 -23.64 7.06 16.44
N LEU A 46 -24.69 6.30 16.66
CA LEU A 46 -25.33 6.18 17.98
C LEU A 46 -24.90 4.88 18.65
N ASN A 47 -24.45 4.99 19.90
CA ASN A 47 -24.11 3.87 20.78
C ASN A 47 -23.14 2.84 20.17
N ASN A 48 -22.16 3.29 19.40
CA ASN A 48 -21.20 2.41 18.75
C ASN A 48 -19.84 3.10 18.58
N SER A 49 -19.14 3.29 19.68
CA SER A 49 -17.76 3.78 19.66
C SER A 49 -16.81 2.71 19.11
N PHE A 50 -15.74 3.14 18.45
CA PHE A 50 -14.66 2.24 18.06
C PHE A 50 -14.01 1.57 19.28
N VAL A 51 -13.86 2.30 20.39
CA VAL A 51 -13.30 1.75 21.64
C VAL A 51 -14.20 0.65 22.20
N ASP A 52 -15.52 0.83 22.17
CA ASP A 52 -16.46 -0.22 22.59
C ASP A 52 -16.35 -1.47 21.74
N GLN A 53 -16.16 -1.34 20.43
CA GLN A 53 -15.96 -2.50 19.55
C GLN A 53 -14.66 -3.23 19.86
N VAL A 54 -13.61 -2.49 20.18
CA VAL A 54 -12.31 -3.05 20.54
C VAL A 54 -12.42 -3.82 21.86
N VAL A 55 -13.12 -3.29 22.85
CA VAL A 55 -13.36 -3.92 24.15
C VAL A 55 -14.29 -5.13 24.04
N MET A 56 -15.39 -5.03 23.27
CA MET A 56 -16.40 -6.09 23.14
C MET A 56 -15.92 -7.31 22.36
N ASN A 57 -14.98 -7.14 21.44
CA ASN A 57 -14.59 -8.22 20.54
C ASN A 57 -13.37 -9.04 21.03
N ASP A 58 -12.89 -8.82 22.26
CA ASP A 58 -11.67 -9.44 22.80
C ASP A 58 -10.48 -9.43 21.78
N ILE A 59 -10.49 -8.45 20.88
CA ILE A 59 -9.51 -8.34 19.79
C ILE A 59 -8.12 -8.02 20.33
N ILE A 60 -8.03 -7.63 21.60
CA ILE A 60 -6.81 -7.15 22.19
C ILE A 60 -6.37 -8.15 23.25
N GLU A 61 -5.21 -8.75 23.06
CA GLU A 61 -4.50 -9.44 24.12
C GLU A 61 -4.20 -8.45 25.25
N TYR A 62 -4.38 -8.87 26.50
CA TYR A 62 -4.24 -8.05 27.71
C TYR A 62 -2.97 -7.17 27.75
N GLN A 63 -1.89 -7.59 27.09
CA GLN A 63 -0.64 -6.83 27.03
C GLN A 63 -0.68 -5.63 26.09
N ASP A 64 -1.47 -5.68 25.03
CA ASP A 64 -1.54 -4.58 24.04
C ASP A 64 -2.44 -3.42 24.51
N ILE A 65 -3.47 -3.72 25.29
CA ILE A 65 -4.34 -2.70 25.89
C ILE A 65 -3.59 -1.85 26.91
N GLU A 66 -2.73 -2.46 27.69
CA GLU A 66 -2.02 -1.78 28.78
C GLU A 66 -1.15 -0.62 28.26
N ASN A 67 -0.71 -0.67 27.02
CA ASN A 67 0.23 0.30 26.49
C ASN A 67 -0.40 1.46 25.69
N GLU A 68 -1.52 1.29 25.03
CA GLU A 68 -2.04 2.27 24.08
C GLU A 68 -3.36 2.91 24.54
N PHE A 69 -4.39 2.15 24.77
CA PHE A 69 -5.74 2.66 25.09
C PHE A 69 -5.88 3.13 26.54
N ILE A 70 -5.26 2.43 27.50
CA ILE A 70 -5.25 2.86 28.91
C ILE A 70 -4.44 4.15 29.07
N ARG A 71 -3.28 4.24 28.42
CA ARG A 71 -2.45 5.47 28.47
C ARG A 71 -3.16 6.65 27.80
N ALA A 72 -3.98 6.39 26.79
CA ALA A 72 -4.80 7.42 26.15
C ALA A 72 -6.00 7.84 27.01
N GLY A 73 -6.32 7.11 28.09
CA GLY A 73 -7.45 7.40 28.97
C GLY A 73 -8.80 7.13 28.30
N VAL A 74 -8.87 6.22 27.34
CA VAL A 74 -10.12 5.84 26.65
C VAL A 74 -10.68 4.51 27.13
N VAL A 75 -9.87 3.75 27.87
CA VAL A 75 -10.22 2.46 28.48
C VAL A 75 -9.78 2.46 29.93
N ASP A 76 -10.62 1.93 30.81
CA ASP A 76 -10.31 1.69 32.23
C ASP A 76 -10.15 0.20 32.50
N LEU A 77 -9.16 -0.14 33.32
CA LEU A 77 -8.86 -1.50 33.77
C LEU A 77 -9.13 -1.63 35.26
N ASP A 78 -10.14 -2.38 35.64
CA ASP A 78 -10.32 -2.80 37.03
C ASP A 78 -9.37 -3.98 37.33
N THR A 79 -8.29 -3.69 38.05
CA THR A 79 -7.28 -4.67 38.41
C THR A 79 -7.77 -5.73 39.41
N ASN A 80 -8.89 -5.49 40.10
CA ASN A 80 -9.45 -6.45 41.07
C ASN A 80 -10.33 -7.48 40.37
N THR A 81 -11.11 -7.07 39.38
CA THR A 81 -12.01 -7.94 38.63
C THR A 81 -11.41 -8.40 37.30
N LEU A 82 -10.28 -7.84 36.88
CA LEU A 82 -9.66 -8.04 35.58
C LEU A 82 -10.62 -7.73 34.41
N THR A 83 -11.51 -6.75 34.63
CA THR A 83 -12.46 -6.30 33.61
C THR A 83 -11.97 -5.03 32.95
N ILE A 84 -12.20 -4.94 31.64
CA ILE A 84 -11.88 -3.78 30.83
C ILE A 84 -13.20 -3.11 30.47
N SER A 85 -13.28 -1.81 30.68
CA SER A 85 -14.43 -1.00 30.33
C SER A 85 -14.04 0.19 29.47
N SER A 86 -14.91 0.55 28.51
CA SER A 86 -14.74 1.76 27.73
C SER A 86 -15.13 2.98 28.54
N LEU A 87 -14.31 4.03 28.51
CA LEU A 87 -14.68 5.34 29.07
C LEU A 87 -15.58 6.14 28.10
N PHE A 88 -15.71 5.67 26.87
CA PHE A 88 -16.64 6.17 25.86
C PHE A 88 -17.96 5.37 25.92
N GLU A 89 -18.70 5.53 27.02
CA GLU A 89 -20.03 4.92 27.19
C GLU A 89 -21.03 5.39 26.12
N ALA A 90 -22.18 4.71 26.06
CA ALA A 90 -23.27 5.00 25.14
C ALA A 90 -23.53 6.49 24.89
N GLY A 91 -23.75 6.89 23.67
CA GLY A 91 -23.98 8.27 23.27
C GLY A 91 -23.94 8.47 21.76
N THR A 92 -23.95 9.69 21.32
CA THR A 92 -23.73 10.06 19.91
C THR A 92 -22.27 10.34 19.70
N PHE A 93 -21.70 9.72 18.67
CA PHE A 93 -20.31 9.90 18.28
C PHE A 93 -20.22 10.44 16.87
N ASN A 94 -19.39 11.46 16.67
CA ASN A 94 -18.94 11.88 15.35
C ASN A 94 -17.63 11.18 15.07
N GLN A 95 -17.57 10.37 14.02
CA GLN A 95 -16.36 9.68 13.57
C GLN A 95 -15.87 10.30 12.26
N PHE A 96 -14.62 10.73 12.25
CA PHE A 96 -13.90 11.18 11.07
C PHE A 96 -12.72 10.26 10.81
N GLN A 97 -12.73 9.59 9.66
CA GLN A 97 -11.64 8.71 9.24
C GLN A 97 -10.94 9.27 8.01
N ARG A 98 -9.62 9.31 8.08
CA ARG A 98 -8.75 9.64 6.94
C ARG A 98 -7.81 8.47 6.67
N ILE A 99 -7.77 8.04 5.40
CA ILE A 99 -6.86 7.00 4.93
C ILE A 99 -5.97 7.60 3.86
N GLN A 100 -4.66 7.57 4.09
CA GLN A 100 -3.66 8.11 3.18
C GLN A 100 -2.78 6.97 2.66
N TYR A 101 -2.74 6.82 1.34
CA TYR A 101 -1.86 5.87 0.67
C TYR A 101 -0.69 6.62 0.06
N SER A 102 0.51 6.11 0.27
CA SER A 102 1.72 6.60 -0.38
C SER A 102 2.63 5.45 -0.74
N GLY A 103 3.42 5.62 -1.82
CA GLY A 103 4.34 4.58 -2.25
C GLY A 103 4.42 4.41 -3.75
N SER A 104 5.13 3.37 -4.18
CA SER A 104 5.30 3.08 -5.59
C SER A 104 5.63 1.61 -5.87
N VAL A 105 5.33 1.17 -7.08
CA VAL A 105 5.83 -0.08 -7.65
C VAL A 105 6.78 0.27 -8.78
N ASN A 106 8.01 -0.20 -8.67
CA ASN A 106 9.03 -0.05 -9.69
C ASN A 106 9.49 -1.43 -10.17
N GLU A 107 9.99 -1.52 -11.39
CA GLU A 107 10.52 -2.76 -11.96
C GLU A 107 11.92 -2.48 -12.53
N PHE A 108 12.90 -3.21 -12.06
CA PHE A 108 14.17 -3.33 -12.75
C PHE A 108 14.05 -4.41 -13.82
N SER A 109 14.45 -4.12 -15.06
CA SER A 109 14.30 -5.03 -16.18
C SER A 109 15.62 -5.25 -16.92
N LEU A 110 15.87 -6.50 -17.25
CA LEU A 110 16.94 -6.93 -18.15
C LEU A 110 16.28 -7.60 -19.36
N SER A 111 16.61 -7.14 -20.55
CA SER A 111 16.07 -7.71 -21.77
C SER A 111 17.16 -8.12 -22.74
N TRP A 112 16.88 -9.18 -23.44
CA TRP A 112 17.65 -9.65 -24.59
C TRP A 112 16.70 -9.89 -25.75
N SER A 113 17.12 -9.47 -26.96
CA SER A 113 16.35 -9.71 -28.17
C SER A 113 17.27 -10.00 -29.36
N ALA A 114 16.73 -10.68 -30.36
CA ALA A 114 17.45 -11.02 -31.57
C ALA A 114 16.56 -10.83 -32.80
N ASN A 115 17.21 -10.44 -33.90
CA ASN A 115 16.62 -10.31 -35.23
C ASN A 115 17.20 -11.37 -36.17
N ILE A 116 16.36 -12.26 -36.64
CA ILE A 116 16.72 -13.35 -37.55
C ILE A 116 16.20 -13.02 -38.94
N ARG A 117 17.10 -12.73 -39.87
CA ARG A 117 16.85 -12.48 -41.31
C ARG A 117 15.78 -11.40 -41.59
N ASP A 118 15.51 -10.50 -40.65
CA ASP A 118 14.45 -9.52 -40.76
C ASP A 118 13.02 -10.13 -40.87
N ILE A 119 12.90 -11.43 -40.62
CA ILE A 119 11.65 -12.20 -40.68
C ILE A 119 11.12 -12.51 -39.29
N LEU A 120 12.01 -12.94 -38.39
CA LEU A 120 11.65 -13.31 -37.03
C LEU A 120 12.42 -12.46 -36.02
N TYR A 121 11.68 -11.82 -35.15
CA TYR A 121 12.21 -11.10 -33.99
C TYR A 121 11.72 -11.81 -32.75
N PHE A 122 12.59 -12.06 -31.82
CA PHE A 122 12.18 -12.58 -30.52
C PHE A 122 12.92 -11.87 -29.40
N GLY A 123 12.31 -11.85 -28.23
CA GLY A 123 12.86 -11.21 -27.06
C GLY A 123 12.43 -11.89 -25.78
N VAL A 124 13.32 -11.78 -24.80
CA VAL A 124 13.12 -12.24 -23.43
C VAL A 124 13.43 -11.08 -22.50
N THR A 125 12.58 -10.83 -21.54
CA THR A 125 12.80 -9.83 -20.50
C THR A 125 12.59 -10.48 -19.14
N THR A 126 13.57 -10.35 -18.27
CA THR A 126 13.44 -10.65 -16.85
C THR A 126 13.19 -9.35 -16.11
N GLY A 127 12.13 -9.28 -15.34
CA GLY A 127 11.78 -8.15 -14.50
C GLY A 127 11.86 -8.50 -13.02
N ILE A 128 12.36 -7.56 -12.24
CA ILE A 128 12.37 -7.64 -10.77
C ILE A 128 11.51 -6.48 -10.27
N PRO A 129 10.19 -6.67 -10.13
CA PRO A 129 9.34 -5.67 -9.52
C PRO A 129 9.61 -5.59 -8.02
N PHE A 130 9.64 -4.38 -7.50
CA PHE A 130 9.71 -4.09 -6.08
C PHE A 130 8.75 -2.96 -5.75
N ALA A 131 8.08 -3.10 -4.64
CA ALA A 131 7.08 -2.16 -4.17
C ALA A 131 7.35 -1.77 -2.73
N ASP A 132 7.08 -0.52 -2.44
CA ASP A 132 6.92 0.02 -1.11
C ASP A 132 5.59 0.77 -1.03
N MET A 133 4.83 0.54 0.01
CA MET A 133 3.55 1.22 0.23
C MET A 133 3.35 1.46 1.72
N THR A 134 3.04 2.70 2.06
CA THR A 134 2.62 3.09 3.40
C THR A 134 1.15 3.47 3.37
N THR A 135 0.38 2.88 4.28
CA THR A 135 -1.01 3.25 4.55
C THR A 135 -1.07 3.88 5.93
N LEU A 136 -1.49 5.13 6.01
CA LEU A 136 -1.74 5.83 7.26
C LEU A 136 -3.23 6.02 7.42
N THR A 137 -3.80 5.39 8.45
CA THR A 137 -5.21 5.52 8.82
C THR A 137 -5.30 6.32 10.11
N THR A 138 -6.03 7.43 10.09
CA THR A 138 -6.31 8.26 11.25
C THR A 138 -7.81 8.26 11.47
N LEU A 139 -8.25 7.81 12.65
CA LEU A 139 -9.62 7.87 13.12
C LEU A 139 -9.69 8.91 14.25
N THR A 140 -10.51 9.91 14.06
CA THR A 140 -10.89 10.84 15.12
C THR A 140 -12.31 10.53 15.52
N GLU A 141 -12.54 10.30 16.79
CA GLU A 141 -13.89 10.08 17.34
C GLU A 141 -14.15 11.10 18.44
N SER A 142 -15.28 11.79 18.34
CA SER A 142 -15.74 12.79 19.29
C SER A 142 -17.09 12.39 19.84
N LYS A 143 -17.24 12.38 21.16
CA LYS A 143 -18.51 12.18 21.85
C LYS A 143 -19.25 13.51 21.95
N ILE A 144 -20.48 13.51 21.50
CA ILE A 144 -21.34 14.71 21.46
C ILE A 144 -22.41 14.58 22.52
N ASP A 145 -22.64 15.62 23.30
CA ASP A 145 -23.70 15.70 24.29
C ASP A 145 -25.09 16.00 23.66
N ILE A 146 -26.13 16.08 24.49
CA ILE A 146 -27.53 16.38 24.06
C ILE A 146 -27.68 17.79 23.50
N ASN A 147 -26.74 18.70 23.77
CA ASN A 147 -26.74 20.08 23.26
C ASN A 147 -25.98 20.22 21.96
N GLY A 148 -25.29 19.15 21.51
CA GLY A 148 -24.44 19.14 20.33
C GLY A 148 -23.00 19.61 20.60
N GLU A 149 -22.59 19.66 21.87
CA GLU A 149 -21.20 20.04 22.23
C GLU A 149 -20.33 18.81 22.36
N GLU A 150 -19.07 18.94 21.93
CA GLU A 150 -18.05 17.90 22.11
C GLU A 150 -17.62 17.83 23.58
N VAL A 151 -17.83 16.68 24.20
CA VAL A 151 -17.50 16.46 25.62
C VAL A 151 -16.23 15.63 25.81
N ALA A 152 -15.85 14.82 24.82
CA ALA A 152 -14.62 14.05 24.80
C ALA A 152 -14.22 13.70 23.37
N SER A 153 -12.94 13.60 23.11
CA SER A 153 -12.44 13.12 21.82
C SER A 153 -11.12 12.40 21.95
N TYR A 154 -10.83 11.52 21.00
CA TYR A 154 -9.54 10.89 20.85
C TYR A 154 -9.19 10.71 19.36
N VAL A 155 -7.91 10.48 19.11
CA VAL A 155 -7.37 10.20 17.79
C VAL A 155 -6.61 8.88 17.84
N HIS A 156 -7.02 7.93 17.00
CA HIS A 156 -6.32 6.67 16.81
C HIS A 156 -5.65 6.68 15.43
N THR A 157 -4.34 6.42 15.40
CA THR A 157 -3.56 6.40 14.17
C THR A 157 -2.87 5.07 14.00
N THR A 158 -3.12 4.42 12.87
CA THR A 158 -2.48 3.17 12.48
C THR A 158 -1.65 3.39 11.22
N GLN A 159 -0.40 2.98 11.27
CA GLN A 159 0.48 2.95 10.10
C GLN A 159 0.77 1.50 9.72
N GLN A 160 0.63 1.21 8.44
CA GLN A 160 0.97 -0.08 7.85
C GLN A 160 1.97 0.15 6.72
N ASP A 161 3.11 -0.50 6.80
CA ASP A 161 4.14 -0.46 5.77
C ASP A 161 4.22 -1.84 5.10
N LEU A 162 4.12 -1.84 3.78
CA LEU A 162 4.23 -3.02 2.94
C LEU A 162 5.44 -2.87 2.03
N VAL A 163 6.38 -3.80 2.13
CA VAL A 163 7.51 -3.93 1.22
C VAL A 163 7.47 -5.31 0.60
N CYS A 164 7.50 -5.37 -0.73
CA CYS A 164 7.53 -6.63 -1.44
C CYS A 164 8.41 -6.55 -2.69
N ALA A 165 8.92 -7.71 -3.10
CA ALA A 165 9.66 -7.88 -4.35
C ALA A 165 9.26 -9.21 -5.01
N GLY A 166 9.44 -9.27 -6.32
CA GLY A 166 9.10 -10.46 -7.09
C GLY A 166 10.01 -10.61 -8.30
N VAL A 167 9.74 -11.64 -9.10
CA VAL A 167 10.42 -11.87 -10.39
C VAL A 167 9.33 -12.16 -11.42
N ASN A 168 9.49 -11.61 -12.62
CA ASN A 168 8.67 -11.94 -13.76
C ASN A 168 9.51 -12.24 -15.00
N LEU A 169 8.95 -13.02 -15.90
CA LEU A 169 9.54 -13.34 -17.20
C LEU A 169 8.54 -12.97 -18.28
N LYS A 170 9.00 -12.20 -19.27
CA LYS A 170 8.21 -11.79 -20.43
C LYS A 170 8.86 -12.34 -21.69
N LEU A 171 8.10 -12.98 -22.54
CA LEU A 171 8.53 -13.52 -23.81
C LEU A 171 7.75 -12.85 -24.94
N GLY A 172 8.43 -12.48 -26.00
CA GLY A 172 7.81 -11.87 -27.17
C GLY A 172 8.42 -12.39 -28.47
N ALA A 173 7.59 -12.57 -29.48
CA ALA A 173 8.01 -12.89 -30.82
C ALA A 173 7.20 -12.09 -31.85
N ILE A 174 7.86 -11.63 -32.90
CA ILE A 174 7.23 -10.96 -34.06
C ILE A 174 7.66 -11.71 -35.31
N PHE A 175 6.69 -12.21 -36.06
CA PHE A 175 6.92 -12.81 -37.36
C PHE A 175 6.47 -11.85 -38.46
N LYS A 176 7.38 -11.53 -39.38
CA LYS A 176 7.15 -10.66 -40.53
C LYS A 176 7.24 -11.52 -41.80
N PRO A 177 6.08 -11.93 -42.38
CA PRO A 177 6.09 -12.72 -43.59
C PRO A 177 6.69 -11.92 -44.75
N ILE A 178 7.49 -12.57 -45.58
CA ILE A 178 7.98 -12.01 -46.82
C ILE A 178 6.81 -12.04 -47.82
N SER A 179 6.46 -10.89 -48.40
CA SER A 179 5.50 -10.77 -49.47
C SER A 179 6.18 -11.00 -50.83
#